data_8b765335d14f968efea0179dbb3cde50
#
_entry.id   8b765335d14f968efea0179dbb3cde50
#
_cell.length_a   1.000
_cell.length_b   1.000
_cell.length_c   1.000
_cell.angle_alpha   90.00
_cell.angle_beta   90.00
_cell.angle_gamma   90.00
#
_symmetry.space_group_name_H-M   'P 1'
#
loop_
_entity.id
_entity.type
_entity.pdbx_description
1 polymer ?
#
loop_
_entity_poly.entity_id
_entity_poly.type
_entity_poly.pdbx_seq_one_letter_code
_entity_poly.pdbx_strand_id
1 'polypeptide(L)'
;MTPLPHAERAVIEDGKLVGYALNPHSERGQHKARVFAQALGFNLSNWELLKQAILEALPTRPAHSTSETVFGKKYEVVIPITGPNGRTVDVRTIWQFDRLPESGQYADAPRLVTLYLI
;
A
#
# COMPACT_ATOMS: atom_id res chain seq x y z
N MET A 1 13.63 7.62 13.52
CA MET A 1 12.70 7.06 12.51
C MET A 1 12.01 5.83 13.09
N THR A 2 10.68 5.76 13.01
CA THR A 2 9.91 4.63 13.51
C THR A 2 9.18 3.99 12.35
N PRO A 3 9.58 2.80 11.91
CA PRO A 3 8.88 2.10 10.84
C PRO A 3 7.54 1.56 11.32
N LEU A 4 6.73 1.10 10.37
CA LEU A 4 5.44 0.47 10.67
C LEU A 4 5.64 -0.75 11.56
N PRO A 5 4.93 -0.85 12.70
CA PRO A 5 5.04 -2.04 13.54
C PRO A 5 4.70 -3.30 12.74
N HIS A 6 5.45 -4.37 12.96
CA HIS A 6 5.27 -5.65 12.25
C HIS A 6 5.28 -5.52 10.72
N ALA A 7 6.11 -4.62 10.19
CA ALA A 7 6.21 -4.39 8.75
C ALA A 7 6.56 -5.68 7.99
N GLU A 8 7.31 -6.58 8.62
CA GLU A 8 7.69 -7.88 8.03
C GLU A 8 6.50 -8.82 7.86
N ARG A 9 5.38 -8.53 8.50
CA ARG A 9 4.13 -9.30 8.39
C ARG A 9 3.09 -8.60 7.53
N ALA A 10 3.44 -7.48 6.90
CA ALA A 10 2.51 -6.68 6.12
C ALA A 10 1.88 -7.50 4.99
N VAL A 11 0.59 -7.27 4.79
CA VAL A 11 -0.20 -7.98 3.79
C VAL A 11 -0.70 -7.00 2.75
N ILE A 12 -0.45 -7.32 1.48
CA ILE A 12 -1.07 -6.64 0.34
C ILE A 12 -1.93 -7.68 -0.36
N GLU A 13 -3.25 -7.55 -0.22
CA GLU A 13 -4.16 -8.42 -0.95
C GLU A 13 -4.04 -8.13 -2.44
N ASP A 14 -3.91 -9.16 -3.25
CA ASP A 14 -3.68 -9.02 -4.70
C ASP A 14 -4.77 -8.16 -5.36
N GLY A 15 -6.00 -8.26 -4.88
CA GLY A 15 -7.12 -7.46 -5.39
C GLY A 15 -6.94 -5.95 -5.23
N LYS A 16 -6.10 -5.51 -4.29
CA LYS A 16 -5.78 -4.08 -4.14
C LYS A 16 -5.02 -3.54 -5.34
N LEU A 17 -4.28 -4.39 -6.03
CA LEU A 17 -3.52 -4.02 -7.22
C LEU A 17 -4.23 -4.49 -8.49
N VAL A 18 -4.51 -5.79 -8.59
CA VAL A 18 -5.07 -6.42 -9.79
C VAL A 18 -6.53 -6.00 -10.03
N GLY A 19 -7.30 -5.84 -8.96
CA GLY A 19 -8.72 -5.48 -9.05
C GLY A 19 -8.98 -3.98 -8.85
N TYR A 20 -7.96 -3.20 -8.55
CA TYR A 20 -8.16 -1.80 -8.18
C TYR A 20 -7.07 -0.88 -8.73
N ALA A 21 -5.93 -0.72 -8.03
CA ALA A 21 -4.95 0.35 -8.31
C ALA A 21 -4.31 0.24 -9.69
N LEU A 22 -4.15 -0.95 -10.24
CA LEU A 22 -3.53 -1.17 -11.56
C LEU A 22 -4.52 -1.65 -12.61
N ASN A 23 -5.81 -1.74 -12.27
CA ASN A 23 -6.82 -2.22 -13.19
C ASN A 23 -7.50 -1.06 -13.93
N PRO A 24 -7.25 -0.90 -15.25
CA PRO A 24 -7.86 0.19 -16.03
C PRO A 24 -9.35 0.03 -16.23
N HIS A 25 -9.91 -1.15 -15.95
CA HIS A 25 -11.33 -1.42 -16.05
C HIS A 25 -12.07 -1.31 -14.72
N SER A 26 -11.37 -1.04 -13.63
CA SER A 26 -11.99 -0.83 -12.32
C SER A 26 -12.64 0.54 -12.26
N GLU A 27 -13.91 0.58 -11.88
CA GLU A 27 -14.64 1.83 -11.72
C GLU A 27 -13.95 2.79 -10.75
N ARG A 28 -13.44 2.25 -9.64
CA ARG A 28 -12.78 3.04 -8.61
C ARG A 28 -11.30 3.25 -8.86
N GLY A 29 -10.65 2.29 -9.52
CA GLY A 29 -9.20 2.28 -9.68
C GLY A 29 -8.67 2.79 -10.98
N GLN A 30 -9.51 3.03 -11.99
CA GLN A 30 -9.05 3.36 -13.34
C GLN A 30 -8.15 4.59 -13.40
N HIS A 31 -8.40 5.60 -12.58
CA HIS A 31 -7.55 6.80 -12.53
C HIS A 31 -6.19 6.49 -11.94
N LYS A 32 -6.16 5.70 -10.86
CA LYS A 32 -4.90 5.25 -10.26
C LYS A 32 -4.12 4.38 -11.23
N ALA A 33 -4.78 3.49 -11.93
CA ALA A 33 -4.16 2.62 -12.93
C ALA A 33 -3.46 3.44 -14.02
N ARG A 34 -4.12 4.49 -14.50
CA ARG A 34 -3.55 5.39 -15.50
C ARG A 34 -2.31 6.09 -14.95
N VAL A 35 -2.40 6.62 -13.74
CA VAL A 35 -1.29 7.37 -13.12
C VAL A 35 -0.10 6.46 -12.86
N PHE A 36 -0.31 5.24 -12.32
CA PHE A 36 0.77 4.28 -12.11
C PHE A 36 1.43 3.87 -13.42
N ALA A 37 0.65 3.66 -14.47
CA ALA A 37 1.18 3.29 -15.77
C ALA A 37 2.02 4.42 -16.38
N GLN A 38 1.52 5.65 -16.34
CA GLN A 38 2.20 6.80 -16.95
C GLN A 38 3.44 7.22 -16.16
N ALA A 39 3.33 7.28 -14.85
CA ALA A 39 4.41 7.79 -14.00
C ALA A 39 5.53 6.77 -13.79
N LEU A 40 5.21 5.49 -13.65
CA LEU A 40 6.16 4.45 -13.25
C LEU A 40 6.22 3.24 -14.18
N GLY A 41 5.21 3.04 -15.02
CA GLY A 41 5.18 1.90 -15.91
C GLY A 41 4.61 0.61 -15.31
N PHE A 42 3.92 0.70 -14.16
CA PHE A 42 3.25 -0.45 -13.58
C PHE A 42 1.87 -0.65 -14.19
N ASN A 43 1.53 -1.92 -14.45
CA ASN A 43 0.24 -2.30 -15.02
C ASN A 43 -0.11 -3.74 -14.59
N LEU A 44 -1.16 -4.31 -15.16
CA LEU A 44 -1.60 -5.66 -14.81
C LEU A 44 -0.58 -6.75 -15.20
N SER A 45 0.29 -6.49 -16.18
CA SER A 45 1.26 -7.49 -16.60
C SER A 45 2.48 -7.57 -15.67
N ASN A 46 2.71 -6.56 -14.83
CA ASN A 46 3.86 -6.52 -13.94
C ASN A 46 3.51 -6.10 -12.49
N TRP A 47 2.26 -6.27 -12.10
CA TRP A 47 1.75 -5.83 -10.79
C TRP A 47 2.55 -6.40 -9.61
N GLU A 48 3.12 -7.59 -9.76
CA GLU A 48 3.91 -8.23 -8.70
C GLU A 48 5.17 -7.44 -8.37
N LEU A 49 5.73 -6.74 -9.35
CA LEU A 49 6.90 -5.89 -9.13
C LEU A 49 6.57 -4.74 -8.16
N LEU A 50 5.39 -4.16 -8.29
CA LEU A 50 4.96 -3.09 -7.38
C LEU A 50 4.74 -3.64 -5.97
N LYS A 51 4.06 -4.78 -5.85
CA LYS A 51 3.84 -5.44 -4.56
C LYS A 51 5.15 -5.72 -3.85
N GLN A 52 6.11 -6.31 -4.56
CA GLN A 52 7.41 -6.64 -4.01
C GLN A 52 8.18 -5.38 -3.59
N ALA A 53 8.18 -4.34 -4.42
CA ALA A 53 8.88 -3.10 -4.13
C ALA A 53 8.34 -2.44 -2.85
N ILE A 54 7.03 -2.45 -2.66
CA ILE A 54 6.40 -1.89 -1.45
C ILE A 54 6.81 -2.70 -0.22
N LEU A 55 6.69 -4.02 -0.27
CA LEU A 55 6.98 -4.88 0.87
C LEU A 55 8.45 -4.82 1.28
N GLU A 56 9.36 -4.75 0.32
CA GLU A 56 10.79 -4.63 0.61
C GLU A 56 11.17 -3.30 1.25
N ALA A 57 10.55 -2.22 0.80
CA ALA A 57 10.87 -0.87 1.29
C ALA A 57 10.20 -0.54 2.62
N LEU A 58 9.06 -1.15 2.91
CA LEU A 58 8.21 -0.80 4.05
C LEU A 58 8.96 -0.77 5.40
N PRO A 59 9.79 -1.77 5.75
CA PRO A 59 10.52 -1.74 7.03
C PRO A 59 11.57 -0.66 7.12
N THR A 60 11.93 -0.02 6.02
CA THR A 60 13.01 0.98 5.96
C THR A 60 12.51 2.41 5.99
N ARG A 61 11.18 2.62 6.02
CA ARG A 61 10.58 3.96 5.93
C ARG A 61 9.82 4.31 7.21
N PRO A 62 9.78 5.60 7.57
CA PRO A 62 9.03 6.03 8.75
C PRO A 62 7.52 5.89 8.51
N ALA A 63 6.81 5.50 9.56
CA ALA A 63 5.37 5.41 9.56
C ALA A 63 4.78 6.47 10.48
N HIS A 64 3.63 7.01 10.11
CA HIS A 64 2.92 8.02 10.89
C HIS A 64 1.50 7.53 11.19
N SER A 65 1.13 7.53 12.47
CA SER A 65 -0.24 7.22 12.88
C SER A 65 -1.17 8.31 12.39
N THR A 66 -2.26 7.93 11.72
CA THR A 66 -3.20 8.90 11.14
C THR A 66 -4.56 8.89 11.82
N SER A 67 -5.07 7.73 12.18
CA SER A 67 -6.39 7.64 12.83
C SER A 67 -6.56 6.33 13.60
N GLU A 68 -7.53 6.34 14.50
CA GLU A 68 -7.94 5.16 15.24
C GLU A 68 -9.46 5.18 15.32
N THR A 69 -10.09 4.11 14.92
CA THR A 69 -11.55 3.98 14.90
C THR A 69 -11.95 2.63 15.50
N VAL A 70 -13.27 2.38 15.54
CA VAL A 70 -13.77 1.06 15.99
C VAL A 70 -13.32 -0.07 15.08
N PHE A 71 -12.92 0.25 13.83
CA PHE A 71 -12.48 -0.76 12.86
C PHE A 71 -11.00 -1.09 12.99
N GLY A 72 -10.19 -0.19 13.53
CA GLY A 72 -8.77 -0.41 13.65
C GLY A 72 -7.96 0.87 13.70
N LYS A 73 -6.65 0.69 13.63
CA LYS A 73 -5.67 1.77 13.70
C LYS A 73 -4.95 1.91 12.38
N LYS A 74 -4.90 3.14 11.85
CA LYS A 74 -4.30 3.41 10.53
C LYS A 74 -2.97 4.14 10.65
N TYR A 75 -2.08 3.79 9.73
CA TYR A 75 -0.77 4.43 9.55
C TYR A 75 -0.56 4.80 8.10
N GLU A 76 0.23 5.83 7.89
CA GLU A 76 0.68 6.27 6.58
C GLU A 76 2.18 6.03 6.46
N VAL A 77 2.61 5.48 5.32
CA VAL A 77 4.02 5.32 4.98
C VAL A 77 4.23 5.80 3.55
N VAL A 78 5.12 6.78 3.37
CA VAL A 78 5.50 7.29 2.06
C VAL A 78 6.76 6.56 1.62
N ILE A 79 6.69 5.93 0.44
CA ILE A 79 7.76 5.07 -0.07
C ILE A 79 8.17 5.56 -1.46
N PRO A 80 9.45 5.91 -1.68
CA PRO A 80 9.94 6.17 -3.03
C PRO A 80 10.02 4.85 -3.78
N ILE A 81 9.28 4.76 -4.88
CA ILE A 81 9.22 3.54 -5.72
C ILE A 81 9.79 3.87 -7.08
N THR A 82 10.73 3.03 -7.53
CA THR A 82 11.27 3.10 -8.89
C THR A 82 10.52 2.09 -9.75
N GLY A 83 9.87 2.60 -10.79
CA GLY A 83 9.10 1.77 -11.69
C GLY A 83 9.95 1.13 -12.79
N PRO A 84 9.37 0.22 -13.56
CA PRO A 84 10.06 -0.40 -14.69
C PRO A 84 10.46 0.58 -15.79
N ASN A 85 9.86 1.79 -15.81
CA ASN A 85 10.27 2.84 -16.75
C ASN A 85 11.49 3.65 -16.28
N GLY A 86 12.07 3.32 -15.12
CA GLY A 86 13.25 3.99 -14.58
C GLY A 86 12.98 5.23 -13.76
N ARG A 87 11.74 5.68 -13.67
CA ARG A 87 11.38 6.85 -12.86
C ARG A 87 11.14 6.44 -11.41
N THR A 88 11.41 7.38 -10.49
CA THR A 88 11.15 7.21 -9.07
C THR A 88 10.14 8.26 -8.62
N VAL A 89 9.05 7.82 -8.00
CA VAL A 89 7.99 8.69 -7.50
C VAL A 89 7.61 8.23 -6.10
N ASP A 90 7.27 9.18 -5.23
CA ASP A 90 6.80 8.86 -3.90
C ASP A 90 5.37 8.30 -3.97
N VAL A 91 5.19 7.14 -3.34
CA VAL A 91 3.89 6.48 -3.23
C VAL A 91 3.46 6.54 -1.77
N ARG A 92 2.29 7.12 -1.53
CA ARG A 92 1.69 7.12 -0.19
C ARG A 92 0.91 5.82 -0.02
N THR A 93 1.25 5.06 1.02
CA THR A 93 0.58 3.80 1.35
C THR A 93 -0.12 3.94 2.70
N ILE A 94 -1.35 3.46 2.78
CA ILE A 94 -2.16 3.51 3.99
C ILE A 94 -2.37 2.08 4.47
N TRP A 95 -2.04 1.85 5.74
CA TRP A 95 -2.07 0.53 6.37
C TRP A 95 -3.00 0.52 7.55
N GLN A 96 -3.66 -0.60 7.80
CA GLN A 96 -4.55 -0.76 8.94
C GLN A 96 -4.23 -2.01 9.74
N PHE A 97 -4.15 -1.83 11.05
CA PHE A 97 -4.22 -2.94 12.01
C PHE A 97 -5.68 -3.08 12.39
N ASP A 98 -6.31 -4.15 11.93
CA ASP A 98 -7.73 -4.38 12.20
C ASP A 98 -7.96 -4.65 13.68
N ARG A 99 -9.05 -4.13 14.23
CA ARG A 99 -9.46 -4.44 15.59
C ARG A 99 -10.18 -5.78 15.58
N LEU A 100 -9.72 -6.69 16.44
CA LEU A 100 -10.31 -8.03 16.57
C LEU A 100 -11.61 -7.92 17.38
N PRO A 101 -12.75 -8.35 16.83
CA PRO A 101 -14.04 -8.10 17.48
C PRO A 101 -14.21 -8.80 18.82
N GLU A 102 -13.60 -9.97 19.01
CA GLU A 102 -13.75 -10.75 20.25
C GLU A 102 -12.94 -10.21 21.42
N SER A 103 -11.72 -9.75 21.17
CA SER A 103 -10.81 -9.30 22.22
C SER A 103 -10.69 -7.79 22.31
N GLY A 104 -11.06 -7.05 21.25
CA GLY A 104 -10.81 -5.64 21.15
C GLY A 104 -9.36 -5.27 20.91
N GLN A 105 -8.49 -6.27 20.80
CA GLN A 105 -7.07 -6.07 20.48
C GLN A 105 -6.88 -5.84 19.00
N TYR A 106 -5.72 -5.31 18.63
CA TYR A 106 -5.38 -5.11 17.23
C TYR A 106 -4.73 -6.35 16.63
N ALA A 107 -5.00 -6.61 15.34
CA ALA A 107 -4.28 -7.62 14.60
C ALA A 107 -2.78 -7.26 14.60
N ASP A 108 -1.92 -8.25 14.50
CA ASP A 108 -0.47 -8.06 14.52
C ASP A 108 0.14 -7.97 13.12
N ALA A 109 -0.68 -8.03 12.08
CA ALA A 109 -0.25 -7.88 10.70
C ALA A 109 -0.97 -6.69 10.05
N PRO A 110 -0.23 -5.64 9.64
CA PRO A 110 -0.86 -4.54 8.94
C PRO A 110 -1.24 -4.94 7.52
N ARG A 111 -2.41 -4.50 7.05
CA ARG A 111 -2.85 -4.72 5.69
C ARG A 111 -2.95 -3.40 4.93
N LEU A 112 -2.62 -3.43 3.65
CA LEU A 112 -2.74 -2.27 2.78
C LEU A 112 -4.22 -1.95 2.57
N VAL A 113 -4.60 -0.69 2.85
CA VAL A 113 -5.96 -0.19 2.61
C VAL A 113 -6.04 0.45 1.24
N THR A 114 -5.11 1.35 0.95
CA THR A 114 -5.04 2.05 -0.33
C THR A 114 -3.64 2.60 -0.55
N LEU A 115 -3.37 3.03 -1.78
CA LEU A 115 -2.11 3.65 -2.15
C LEU A 115 -2.37 4.64 -3.29
N TYR A 116 -1.52 5.66 -3.38
CA TYR A 116 -1.58 6.63 -4.47
C TYR A 116 -0.27 7.39 -4.60
N LEU A 117 -0.04 7.90 -5.79
CA LEU A 117 1.14 8.74 -6.07
C LEU A 117 0.94 10.14 -5.50
N ILE A 118 2.01 10.68 -4.98
CA ILE A 118 1.99 12.05 -4.45
C ILE A 118 2.36 13.03 -5.57
#